data_2f5de03490caf32b26fe34aaad8234bd
#
_entry.id   2f5de03490caf32b26fe34aaad8234bd
#
_cell.length_a   1.000
_cell.length_b   1.000
_cell.length_c   1.000
_cell.angle_alpha   90.00
_cell.angle_beta   90.00
_cell.angle_gamma   90.00
#
_symmetry.space_group_name_H-M   'P 1'
#
loop_
_entity.id
_entity.type
_entity.pdbx_description
1 polymer ?
#
loop_
_entity_poly.entity_id
_entity_poly.type
_entity_poly.pdbx_seq_one_letter_code
_entity_poly.pdbx_strand_id
1 'polypeptide(L)'
;MTSKKKLINFSDRIFIAGAAGLVGSSLKKLFIEKGYGKIDKRGIILSPSRKELDLTNSLEVENWFKKNNPDVVVIAAAKVGGIIANSHNPVNFLLENLKIQNNIIESSWNNGVRRLLFLGSSCIYPKESIQPIKEEYLLNNSLEKTNEAYAIAKITGLKLCEYLRRQYKFDAFSLMPSNLYGPGDNYNLQNSHVLPALIYKFHKASITNQRELTCWGTGKPLREFLFVNDLANACIFALENWDFEKDIFPTDNNKNKLSWINIGSKEEITIFDLAKKIAKLTNYTGIINWDQSKPDGTFRKKLDISNATYLGWESKTTLDQGLKITYQNFLKNYSTKKLKK
;
A
#
# COMPACT_ATOMS: atom_id res chain seq x y z
N MET A 1 3.07 32.30 -14.25
CA MET A 1 3.16 30.85 -14.06
C MET A 1 1.83 30.23 -14.48
N THR A 2 1.74 29.62 -15.66
CA THR A 2 0.53 28.92 -16.10
C THR A 2 0.33 27.71 -15.18
N SER A 3 -0.79 27.67 -14.45
CA SER A 3 -1.12 26.52 -13.61
C SER A 3 -1.18 25.29 -14.50
N LYS A 4 -0.31 24.31 -14.28
CA LYS A 4 -0.38 23.00 -14.97
C LYS A 4 -1.79 22.44 -14.79
N LYS A 5 -2.48 22.17 -15.90
CA LYS A 5 -3.81 21.55 -15.86
C LYS A 5 -3.67 20.15 -15.23
N LYS A 6 -4.33 19.95 -14.11
CA LYS A 6 -4.36 18.65 -13.42
C LYS A 6 -5.16 17.64 -14.24
N LEU A 7 -4.76 16.36 -14.16
CA LEU A 7 -5.44 15.27 -14.87
C LEU A 7 -6.71 14.79 -14.16
N ILE A 8 -6.91 15.19 -12.90
CA ILE A 8 -8.15 15.01 -12.14
C ILE A 8 -8.70 16.36 -11.69
N ASN A 9 -10.03 16.49 -11.59
CA ASN A 9 -10.74 17.73 -11.30
C ASN A 9 -11.42 17.66 -9.93
N PHE A 10 -11.68 18.81 -9.33
CA PHE A 10 -12.43 18.88 -8.07
C PHE A 10 -13.88 18.43 -8.20
N SER A 11 -14.44 18.44 -9.42
CA SER A 11 -15.79 17.96 -9.75
C SER A 11 -15.87 16.46 -10.00
N ASP A 12 -14.74 15.75 -10.00
CA ASP A 12 -14.70 14.32 -10.27
C ASP A 12 -15.41 13.51 -9.18
N ARG A 13 -16.06 12.44 -9.61
CA ARG A 13 -16.60 11.36 -8.77
C ARG A 13 -15.49 10.35 -8.54
N ILE A 14 -14.85 10.40 -7.37
CA ILE A 14 -13.67 9.60 -7.04
C ILE A 14 -14.08 8.38 -6.22
N PHE A 15 -13.93 7.18 -6.77
CA PHE A 15 -14.16 5.94 -6.04
C PHE A 15 -12.86 5.45 -5.39
N ILE A 16 -12.91 5.26 -4.05
CA ILE A 16 -11.81 4.67 -3.28
C ILE A 16 -12.26 3.29 -2.79
N ALA A 17 -11.88 2.24 -3.52
CA ALA A 17 -12.09 0.87 -3.08
C ALA A 17 -11.19 0.56 -1.88
N GLY A 18 -11.78 0.10 -0.77
CA GLY A 18 -11.04 -0.16 0.46
C GLY A 18 -10.80 1.06 1.36
N ALA A 19 -11.69 2.07 1.31
CA ALA A 19 -11.57 3.32 2.05
C ALA A 19 -11.51 3.19 3.58
N ALA A 20 -11.90 2.05 4.15
CA ALA A 20 -11.81 1.79 5.60
C ALA A 20 -10.44 1.23 6.03
N GLY A 21 -9.59 0.76 5.09
CA GLY A 21 -8.26 0.21 5.37
C GLY A 21 -7.20 1.29 5.63
N LEU A 22 -5.98 0.85 5.98
CA LEU A 22 -4.83 1.71 6.24
C LEU A 22 -4.63 2.76 5.14
N VAL A 23 -4.48 2.33 3.91
CA VAL A 23 -4.22 3.23 2.77
C VAL A 23 -5.46 4.02 2.37
N GLY A 24 -6.61 3.34 2.24
CA GLY A 24 -7.84 3.98 1.77
C GLY A 24 -8.35 5.08 2.70
N SER A 25 -8.21 4.92 4.02
CA SER A 25 -8.60 5.96 4.99
C SER A 25 -7.69 7.19 4.93
N SER A 26 -6.38 6.98 4.77
CA SER A 26 -5.42 8.06 4.57
C SER A 26 -5.67 8.81 3.25
N LEU A 27 -5.94 8.07 2.16
CA LEU A 27 -6.31 8.64 0.86
C LEU A 27 -7.58 9.49 0.96
N LYS A 28 -8.66 8.93 1.53
CA LYS A 28 -9.93 9.65 1.69
C LYS A 28 -9.74 10.96 2.44
N LYS A 29 -9.01 10.92 3.56
CA LYS A 29 -8.69 12.10 4.36
C LYS A 29 -7.94 13.15 3.52
N LEU A 30 -6.88 12.74 2.83
CA LEU A 30 -6.03 13.65 2.06
C LEU A 30 -6.76 14.24 0.84
N PHE A 31 -7.62 13.47 0.15
CA PHE A 31 -8.46 13.99 -0.92
C PHE A 31 -9.37 15.12 -0.43
N ILE A 32 -10.03 14.92 0.73
CA ILE A 32 -10.90 15.94 1.35
C ILE A 32 -10.08 17.18 1.73
N GLU A 33 -8.92 17.01 2.37
CA GLU A 33 -8.03 18.11 2.75
C GLU A 33 -7.55 18.92 1.54
N LYS A 34 -7.30 18.27 0.41
CA LYS A 34 -6.94 18.92 -0.86
C LYS A 34 -8.13 19.56 -1.60
N GLY A 35 -9.33 19.39 -1.08
CA GLY A 35 -10.57 20.01 -1.62
C GLY A 35 -11.31 19.18 -2.66
N TYR A 36 -10.96 17.90 -2.85
CA TYR A 36 -11.76 16.98 -3.64
C TYR A 36 -13.01 16.53 -2.87
N GLY A 37 -14.07 16.15 -3.60
CA GLY A 37 -15.31 15.66 -3.01
C GLY A 37 -16.15 16.73 -2.32
N LYS A 38 -15.91 18.03 -2.58
CA LYS A 38 -16.73 19.12 -2.06
C LYS A 38 -17.97 19.32 -2.92
N ILE A 39 -19.14 19.38 -2.28
CA ILE A 39 -20.45 19.48 -2.94
C ILE A 39 -20.56 20.80 -3.74
N ASP A 40 -20.01 21.91 -3.22
CA ASP A 40 -19.96 23.21 -3.91
C ASP A 40 -19.19 23.14 -5.24
N LYS A 41 -18.29 22.17 -5.39
CA LYS A 41 -17.54 21.90 -6.62
C LYS A 41 -18.11 20.73 -7.44
N ARG A 42 -19.29 20.22 -7.08
CA ARG A 42 -19.95 19.04 -7.68
C ARG A 42 -19.15 17.75 -7.60
N GLY A 43 -18.07 17.72 -6.81
CA GLY A 43 -17.24 16.54 -6.60
C GLY A 43 -17.83 15.63 -5.52
N ILE A 44 -17.52 14.34 -5.59
CA ILE A 44 -17.91 13.37 -4.57
C ILE A 44 -16.81 12.32 -4.37
N ILE A 45 -16.58 11.92 -3.11
CA ILE A 45 -15.75 10.76 -2.78
C ILE A 45 -16.68 9.59 -2.46
N LEU A 46 -16.70 8.63 -3.36
CA LEU A 46 -17.44 7.38 -3.25
C LEU A 46 -16.61 6.37 -2.46
N SER A 47 -17.08 5.96 -1.30
CA SER A 47 -16.35 5.09 -0.38
C SER A 47 -17.26 4.10 0.33
N PRO A 48 -17.95 3.21 -0.43
CA PRO A 48 -18.88 2.25 0.14
C PRO A 48 -18.17 1.31 1.11
N SER A 49 -18.87 0.93 2.18
CA SER A 49 -18.44 -0.12 3.08
C SER A 49 -18.61 -1.51 2.43
N ARG A 50 -17.98 -2.54 2.99
CA ARG A 50 -18.16 -3.92 2.50
C ARG A 50 -19.61 -4.42 2.55
N LYS A 51 -20.44 -3.86 3.43
CA LYS A 51 -21.86 -4.20 3.51
C LYS A 51 -22.69 -3.55 2.39
N GLU A 52 -22.23 -2.41 1.86
CA GLU A 52 -22.89 -1.68 0.78
C GLU A 52 -22.42 -2.15 -0.61
N LEU A 53 -21.21 -2.72 -0.68
CA LEU A 53 -20.63 -3.22 -1.93
C LEU A 53 -19.61 -4.34 -1.62
N ASP A 54 -19.96 -5.58 -1.93
CA ASP A 54 -19.00 -6.69 -1.92
C ASP A 54 -18.19 -6.69 -3.22
N LEU A 55 -16.93 -6.26 -3.11
CA LEU A 55 -16.01 -6.18 -4.25
C LEU A 55 -15.66 -7.55 -4.87
N THR A 56 -15.98 -8.66 -4.19
CA THR A 56 -15.78 -10.02 -4.71
C THR A 56 -16.94 -10.50 -5.57
N ASN A 57 -18.07 -9.80 -5.56
CA ASN A 57 -19.24 -10.09 -6.36
C ASN A 57 -19.26 -9.22 -7.63
N SER A 58 -19.01 -9.85 -8.79
CA SER A 58 -18.88 -9.13 -10.07
C SER A 58 -20.16 -8.38 -10.46
N LEU A 59 -21.34 -8.99 -10.25
CA LEU A 59 -22.62 -8.38 -10.60
C LEU A 59 -22.95 -7.15 -9.73
N GLU A 60 -22.65 -7.25 -8.42
CA GLU A 60 -22.82 -6.10 -7.53
C GLU A 60 -21.90 -4.94 -7.92
N VAL A 61 -20.63 -5.24 -8.24
CA VAL A 61 -19.64 -4.22 -8.66
C VAL A 61 -20.09 -3.57 -9.97
N GLU A 62 -20.47 -4.35 -10.97
CA GLU A 62 -20.94 -3.82 -12.26
C GLU A 62 -22.17 -2.92 -12.10
N ASN A 63 -23.19 -3.37 -11.36
CA ASN A 63 -24.41 -2.59 -11.11
C ASN A 63 -24.10 -1.31 -10.32
N TRP A 64 -23.17 -1.38 -9.36
CA TRP A 64 -22.73 -0.22 -8.60
C TRP A 64 -22.03 0.82 -9.48
N PHE A 65 -21.16 0.40 -10.41
CA PHE A 65 -20.49 1.28 -11.37
C PHE A 65 -21.49 1.97 -12.28
N LYS A 66 -22.46 1.23 -12.87
CA LYS A 66 -23.54 1.80 -13.71
C LYS A 66 -24.36 2.85 -12.95
N LYS A 67 -24.65 2.63 -11.67
CA LYS A 67 -25.43 3.57 -10.83
C LYS A 67 -24.62 4.80 -10.43
N ASN A 68 -23.36 4.62 -10.08
CA ASN A 68 -22.54 5.66 -9.44
C ASN A 68 -21.64 6.42 -10.41
N ASN A 69 -21.35 5.89 -11.60
CA ASN A 69 -20.55 6.50 -12.67
C ASN A 69 -19.28 7.22 -12.14
N PRO A 70 -18.32 6.53 -11.52
CA PRO A 70 -17.09 7.17 -11.07
C PRO A 70 -16.23 7.64 -12.24
N ASP A 71 -15.64 8.84 -12.12
CA ASP A 71 -14.69 9.39 -13.11
C ASP A 71 -13.28 8.88 -12.86
N VAL A 72 -12.92 8.72 -11.58
CA VAL A 72 -11.59 8.32 -11.11
C VAL A 72 -11.73 7.18 -10.11
N VAL A 73 -10.90 6.16 -10.26
CA VAL A 73 -10.91 4.98 -9.38
C VAL A 73 -9.55 4.76 -8.75
N VAL A 74 -9.52 4.53 -7.43
CA VAL A 74 -8.32 4.09 -6.70
C VAL A 74 -8.58 2.75 -6.04
N ILE A 75 -7.82 1.73 -6.42
CA ILE A 75 -7.94 0.38 -5.86
C ILE A 75 -6.94 0.21 -4.72
N ALA A 76 -7.39 0.53 -3.50
CA ALA A 76 -6.66 0.29 -2.25
C ALA A 76 -7.19 -0.95 -1.50
N ALA A 77 -8.26 -1.57 -2.00
CA ALA A 77 -8.81 -2.80 -1.45
C ALA A 77 -7.93 -4.00 -1.79
N ALA A 78 -7.60 -4.78 -0.78
CA ALA A 78 -6.94 -6.07 -0.95
C ALA A 78 -7.10 -6.90 0.34
N LYS A 79 -7.04 -8.23 0.20
CA LYS A 79 -6.77 -9.14 1.31
C LYS A 79 -5.26 -9.12 1.57
N VAL A 80 -4.85 -8.59 2.71
CA VAL A 80 -3.45 -8.46 3.13
C VAL A 80 -3.20 -9.15 4.46
N GLY A 81 -1.95 -9.55 4.72
CA GLY A 81 -1.56 -10.17 5.98
C GLY A 81 -0.06 -10.45 6.05
N GLY A 82 0.41 -10.78 7.25
CA GLY A 82 1.80 -11.18 7.48
C GLY A 82 2.16 -12.54 6.85
N ILE A 83 3.42 -12.97 7.02
CA ILE A 83 3.98 -14.22 6.45
C ILE A 83 3.11 -15.43 6.84
N ILE A 84 2.74 -15.55 8.12
CA ILE A 84 1.95 -16.70 8.61
C ILE A 84 0.58 -16.77 7.93
N ALA A 85 -0.14 -15.64 7.87
CA ALA A 85 -1.47 -15.59 7.26
C ALA A 85 -1.42 -15.98 5.77
N ASN A 86 -0.42 -15.49 5.03
CA ASN A 86 -0.21 -15.83 3.64
C ASN A 86 0.11 -17.31 3.44
N SER A 87 1.06 -17.85 4.21
CA SER A 87 1.49 -19.26 4.09
C SER A 87 0.38 -20.26 4.41
N HIS A 88 -0.52 -19.93 5.35
CA HIS A 88 -1.61 -20.84 5.74
C HIS A 88 -2.85 -20.74 4.85
N ASN A 89 -3.03 -19.63 4.14
CA ASN A 89 -4.25 -19.38 3.36
C ASN A 89 -3.96 -18.93 1.91
N PRO A 90 -3.04 -19.57 1.16
CA PRO A 90 -2.61 -19.07 -0.15
C PRO A 90 -3.77 -18.95 -1.15
N VAL A 91 -4.70 -19.92 -1.17
CA VAL A 91 -5.87 -19.90 -2.05
C VAL A 91 -6.72 -18.65 -1.80
N ASN A 92 -6.99 -18.31 -0.54
CA ASN A 92 -7.81 -17.15 -0.21
C ASN A 92 -7.10 -15.82 -0.57
N PHE A 93 -5.77 -15.75 -0.38
CA PHE A 93 -4.99 -14.57 -0.78
C PHE A 93 -4.94 -14.41 -2.31
N LEU A 94 -4.90 -15.50 -3.06
CA LEU A 94 -4.95 -15.44 -4.52
C LEU A 94 -6.36 -15.07 -5.00
N LEU A 95 -7.37 -15.89 -4.68
CA LEU A 95 -8.71 -15.76 -5.26
C LEU A 95 -9.44 -14.49 -4.84
N GLU A 96 -9.41 -14.10 -3.55
CA GLU A 96 -10.10 -12.87 -3.13
C GLU A 96 -9.47 -11.64 -3.80
N ASN A 97 -8.14 -11.56 -3.87
CA ASN A 97 -7.49 -10.43 -4.54
C ASN A 97 -7.77 -10.39 -6.04
N LEU A 98 -7.75 -11.54 -6.72
CA LEU A 98 -8.13 -11.62 -8.14
C LEU A 98 -9.57 -11.16 -8.37
N LYS A 99 -10.53 -11.63 -7.57
CA LYS A 99 -11.92 -11.19 -7.68
C LYS A 99 -12.05 -9.68 -7.47
N ILE A 100 -11.52 -9.14 -6.36
CA ILE A 100 -11.61 -7.71 -6.04
C ILE A 100 -11.06 -6.86 -7.19
N GLN A 101 -9.81 -7.12 -7.60
CA GLN A 101 -9.14 -6.27 -8.58
C GLN A 101 -9.74 -6.42 -9.99
N ASN A 102 -10.03 -7.65 -10.43
CA ASN A 102 -10.58 -7.89 -11.77
C ASN A 102 -11.98 -7.25 -11.90
N ASN A 103 -12.86 -7.46 -10.92
CA ASN A 103 -14.20 -6.86 -10.94
C ASN A 103 -14.13 -5.32 -11.04
N ILE A 104 -13.25 -4.68 -10.27
CA ILE A 104 -13.13 -3.22 -10.28
C ILE A 104 -12.48 -2.73 -11.59
N ILE A 105 -11.39 -3.36 -12.04
CA ILE A 105 -10.67 -2.92 -13.25
C ILE A 105 -11.56 -3.08 -14.48
N GLU A 106 -12.21 -4.23 -14.63
CA GLU A 106 -13.11 -4.52 -15.74
C GLU A 106 -14.33 -3.60 -15.75
N SER A 107 -15.01 -3.43 -14.59
CA SER A 107 -16.14 -2.51 -14.48
C SER A 107 -15.71 -1.06 -14.74
N SER A 108 -14.51 -0.66 -14.32
CA SER A 108 -13.97 0.69 -14.60
C SER A 108 -13.80 0.92 -16.11
N TRP A 109 -13.21 -0.05 -16.80
CA TRP A 109 -13.02 0.03 -18.25
C TRP A 109 -14.36 0.04 -18.99
N ASN A 110 -15.27 -0.89 -18.67
CA ASN A 110 -16.58 -1.03 -19.33
C ASN A 110 -17.52 0.17 -19.11
N ASN A 111 -17.39 0.88 -18.00
CA ASN A 111 -18.27 2.01 -17.64
C ASN A 111 -17.60 3.37 -17.85
N GLY A 112 -16.52 3.45 -18.64
CA GLY A 112 -15.94 4.72 -19.08
C GLY A 112 -15.24 5.53 -17.97
N VAL A 113 -14.73 4.86 -16.93
CA VAL A 113 -13.84 5.50 -15.96
C VAL A 113 -12.67 6.15 -16.69
N ARG A 114 -12.43 7.42 -16.43
CA ARG A 114 -11.42 8.20 -17.15
C ARG A 114 -10.01 7.89 -16.69
N ARG A 115 -9.81 7.58 -15.40
CA ARG A 115 -8.49 7.36 -14.80
C ARG A 115 -8.53 6.35 -13.66
N LEU A 116 -7.67 5.34 -13.69
CA LEU A 116 -7.60 4.29 -12.68
C LEU A 116 -6.19 4.16 -12.11
N LEU A 117 -6.09 4.18 -10.77
CA LEU A 117 -4.88 3.85 -10.02
C LEU A 117 -5.04 2.52 -9.30
N PHE A 118 -4.19 1.54 -9.65
CA PHE A 118 -4.08 0.27 -8.94
C PHE A 118 -2.90 0.28 -7.97
N LEU A 119 -3.14 -0.06 -6.71
CA LEU A 119 -2.08 -0.24 -5.74
C LEU A 119 -1.58 -1.69 -5.74
N GLY A 120 -0.36 -1.85 -6.22
CA GLY A 120 0.39 -3.08 -6.13
C GLY A 120 1.10 -3.25 -4.79
N SER A 121 2.24 -3.90 -4.80
CA SER A 121 3.09 -4.14 -3.63
C SER A 121 4.50 -4.49 -4.05
N SER A 122 5.51 -4.13 -3.28
CA SER A 122 6.88 -4.59 -3.47
C SER A 122 7.05 -6.12 -3.37
N CYS A 123 6.03 -6.86 -2.94
CA CYS A 123 6.03 -8.33 -2.91
C CYS A 123 6.02 -8.97 -4.31
N ILE A 124 5.71 -8.20 -5.36
CA ILE A 124 5.72 -8.68 -6.76
C ILE A 124 7.12 -8.95 -7.31
N TYR A 125 8.15 -8.39 -6.67
CA TYR A 125 9.52 -8.57 -7.13
C TYR A 125 10.12 -9.89 -6.65
N PRO A 126 11.03 -10.47 -7.45
CA PRO A 126 11.71 -11.71 -7.08
C PRO A 126 12.42 -11.61 -5.72
N LYS A 127 12.48 -12.75 -5.03
CA LYS A 127 13.14 -12.84 -3.72
C LYS A 127 14.60 -12.40 -3.77
N GLU A 128 15.31 -12.83 -4.79
CA GLU A 128 16.76 -12.58 -5.00
C GLU A 128 17.00 -11.41 -5.97
N SER A 129 16.17 -10.35 -5.89
CA SER A 129 16.39 -9.16 -6.71
C SER A 129 17.63 -8.39 -6.29
N ILE A 130 18.34 -7.84 -7.28
CA ILE A 130 19.41 -6.85 -7.06
C ILE A 130 18.82 -5.64 -6.32
N GLN A 131 19.58 -5.06 -5.41
CA GLN A 131 19.15 -3.96 -4.55
C GLN A 131 19.90 -2.66 -4.86
N PRO A 132 19.21 -1.51 -4.94
CA PRO A 132 17.75 -1.34 -4.80
C PRO A 132 16.97 -1.94 -5.97
N ILE A 133 15.72 -2.38 -5.71
CA ILE A 133 14.89 -3.11 -6.69
C ILE A 133 14.30 -2.12 -7.70
N LYS A 134 14.61 -2.31 -8.97
CA LYS A 134 14.06 -1.54 -10.08
C LYS A 134 12.78 -2.17 -10.63
N GLU A 135 11.94 -1.37 -11.31
CA GLU A 135 10.70 -1.83 -11.93
C GLU A 135 10.95 -2.93 -12.96
N GLU A 136 12.04 -2.88 -13.70
CA GLU A 136 12.45 -3.86 -14.73
C GLU A 136 12.77 -5.26 -14.20
N TYR A 137 12.91 -5.42 -12.86
CA TYR A 137 13.19 -6.73 -12.27
C TYR A 137 11.94 -7.58 -12.06
N LEU A 138 10.76 -7.05 -12.40
CA LEU A 138 9.52 -7.81 -12.34
C LEU A 138 9.59 -9.06 -13.23
N LEU A 139 9.28 -10.23 -12.65
CA LEU A 139 9.27 -11.55 -13.30
C LEU A 139 10.64 -12.09 -13.76
N ASN A 140 11.74 -11.51 -13.33
CA ASN A 140 13.08 -11.97 -13.75
C ASN A 140 13.57 -13.20 -12.96
N ASN A 141 12.94 -13.55 -11.84
CA ASN A 141 13.29 -14.71 -11.02
C ASN A 141 12.11 -15.13 -10.14
N SER A 142 12.30 -16.17 -9.32
CA SER A 142 11.29 -16.74 -8.42
C SER A 142 10.83 -15.76 -7.33
N LEU A 143 9.54 -15.79 -7.03
CA LEU A 143 8.92 -15.01 -5.95
C LEU A 143 9.26 -15.59 -4.56
N GLU A 144 9.03 -14.81 -3.51
CA GLU A 144 9.11 -15.32 -2.13
C GLU A 144 7.93 -16.27 -1.86
N LYS A 145 8.24 -17.55 -1.61
CA LYS A 145 7.24 -18.63 -1.49
C LYS A 145 6.16 -18.38 -0.45
N THR A 146 6.50 -17.72 0.65
CA THR A 146 5.54 -17.49 1.76
C THR A 146 4.41 -16.52 1.40
N ASN A 147 4.58 -15.67 0.38
CA ASN A 147 3.57 -14.73 -0.10
C ASN A 147 3.35 -14.76 -1.61
N GLU A 148 3.81 -15.83 -2.27
CA GLU A 148 3.73 -15.99 -3.73
C GLU A 148 2.31 -15.83 -4.27
N ALA A 149 1.33 -16.43 -3.60
CA ALA A 149 -0.08 -16.36 -4.00
C ALA A 149 -0.61 -14.91 -4.05
N TYR A 150 -0.27 -14.10 -3.04
CA TYR A 150 -0.58 -12.68 -3.02
C TYR A 150 0.18 -11.91 -4.11
N ALA A 151 1.46 -12.21 -4.27
CA ALA A 151 2.30 -11.56 -5.27
C ALA A 151 1.78 -11.81 -6.69
N ILE A 152 1.41 -13.06 -7.03
CA ILE A 152 0.82 -13.43 -8.32
C ILE A 152 -0.48 -12.63 -8.57
N ALA A 153 -1.37 -12.54 -7.57
CA ALA A 153 -2.58 -11.73 -7.72
C ALA A 153 -2.23 -10.27 -8.05
N LYS A 154 -1.28 -9.67 -7.33
CA LYS A 154 -0.86 -8.28 -7.57
C LYS A 154 -0.18 -8.08 -8.93
N ILE A 155 0.63 -9.03 -9.38
CA ILE A 155 1.22 -9.02 -10.73
C ILE A 155 0.12 -9.06 -11.80
N THR A 156 -0.89 -9.92 -11.62
CA THR A 156 -2.02 -10.03 -12.55
C THR A 156 -2.77 -8.69 -12.68
N GLY A 157 -3.09 -8.02 -11.57
CA GLY A 157 -3.77 -6.72 -11.61
C GLY A 157 -2.94 -5.62 -12.27
N LEU A 158 -1.63 -5.58 -11.97
CA LEU A 158 -0.69 -4.67 -12.62
C LEU A 158 -0.66 -4.89 -14.14
N LYS A 159 -0.51 -6.16 -14.57
CA LYS A 159 -0.44 -6.51 -16.00
C LYS A 159 -1.77 -6.26 -16.71
N LEU A 160 -2.90 -6.48 -16.06
CA LEU A 160 -4.21 -6.14 -16.61
C LEU A 160 -4.33 -4.63 -16.88
N CYS A 161 -3.92 -3.78 -15.95
CA CYS A 161 -3.88 -2.33 -16.15
C CYS A 161 -2.96 -1.94 -17.32
N GLU A 162 -1.77 -2.55 -17.41
CA GLU A 162 -0.82 -2.32 -18.52
C GLU A 162 -1.41 -2.72 -19.87
N TYR A 163 -2.04 -3.90 -19.97
CA TYR A 163 -2.61 -4.40 -21.23
C TYR A 163 -3.82 -3.60 -21.68
N LEU A 164 -4.70 -3.18 -20.76
CA LEU A 164 -5.83 -2.29 -21.07
C LEU A 164 -5.33 -0.93 -21.57
N ARG A 165 -4.27 -0.39 -20.99
CA ARG A 165 -3.64 0.83 -21.50
C ARG A 165 -3.09 0.62 -22.90
N ARG A 166 -2.33 -0.44 -23.13
CA ARG A 166 -1.68 -0.70 -24.42
C ARG A 166 -2.71 -0.95 -25.52
N GLN A 167 -3.72 -1.77 -25.25
CA GLN A 167 -4.69 -2.22 -26.25
C GLN A 167 -5.82 -1.21 -26.49
N TYR A 168 -6.35 -0.62 -25.43
CA TYR A 168 -7.56 0.22 -25.48
C TYR A 168 -7.34 1.67 -25.08
N LYS A 169 -6.10 2.07 -24.81
CA LYS A 169 -5.75 3.43 -24.35
C LYS A 169 -6.45 3.81 -23.04
N PHE A 170 -6.90 2.84 -22.27
CA PHE A 170 -7.49 3.08 -20.97
C PHE A 170 -6.45 3.64 -19.99
N ASP A 171 -6.70 4.79 -19.38
CA ASP A 171 -5.74 5.45 -18.51
C ASP A 171 -5.64 4.78 -17.13
N ALA A 172 -5.15 3.53 -17.11
CA ALA A 172 -4.88 2.73 -15.93
C ALA A 172 -3.36 2.65 -15.68
N PHE A 173 -2.94 2.84 -14.42
CA PHE A 173 -1.54 2.75 -14.01
C PHE A 173 -1.42 2.27 -12.56
N SER A 174 -0.20 1.95 -12.12
CA SER A 174 0.00 1.32 -10.81
C SER A 174 1.15 1.95 -10.03
N LEU A 175 1.02 1.97 -8.69
CA LEU A 175 2.11 2.31 -7.77
C LEU A 175 2.49 1.10 -6.94
N MET A 176 3.80 0.86 -6.81
CA MET A 176 4.37 -0.26 -6.04
C MET A 176 4.98 0.26 -4.74
N PRO A 177 4.20 0.33 -3.65
CA PRO A 177 4.73 0.81 -2.37
C PRO A 177 5.65 -0.20 -1.71
N SER A 178 6.65 0.31 -0.95
CA SER A 178 7.40 -0.46 0.05
C SER A 178 6.52 -0.82 1.25
N ASN A 179 7.11 -1.30 2.37
CA ASN A 179 6.28 -1.72 3.53
C ASN A 179 5.60 -0.51 4.18
N LEU A 180 4.27 -0.57 4.24
CA LEU A 180 3.46 0.53 4.76
C LEU A 180 3.27 0.42 6.26
N TYR A 181 3.15 1.57 6.92
CA TYR A 181 2.78 1.70 8.32
C TYR A 181 2.12 3.07 8.58
N GLY A 182 1.35 3.18 9.65
CA GLY A 182 0.75 4.47 10.01
C GLY A 182 -0.53 4.36 10.82
N PRO A 183 -1.23 5.49 11.01
CA PRO A 183 -2.55 5.52 11.63
C PRO A 183 -3.56 4.62 10.90
N GLY A 184 -4.29 3.80 11.65
CA GLY A 184 -5.26 2.85 11.09
C GLY A 184 -4.68 1.49 10.71
N ASP A 185 -3.42 1.21 11.09
CA ASP A 185 -2.79 -0.09 10.85
C ASP A 185 -3.43 -1.21 11.71
N ASN A 186 -3.17 -2.46 11.30
CA ASN A 186 -3.66 -3.65 11.98
C ASN A 186 -2.67 -4.12 13.05
N TYR A 187 -3.08 -4.13 14.30
CA TYR A 187 -2.26 -4.55 15.45
C TYR A 187 -2.54 -5.98 15.93
N ASN A 188 -3.35 -6.77 15.22
CA ASN A 188 -3.60 -8.17 15.55
C ASN A 188 -2.35 -9.01 15.30
N LEU A 189 -1.77 -9.62 16.32
CA LEU A 189 -0.51 -10.34 16.26
C LEU A 189 -0.47 -11.53 15.28
N GLN A 190 -1.63 -12.11 14.95
CA GLN A 190 -1.71 -13.24 14.00
C GLN A 190 -1.64 -12.79 12.54
N ASN A 191 -2.12 -11.57 12.25
CA ASN A 191 -2.31 -11.09 10.87
C ASN A 191 -1.57 -9.79 10.55
N SER A 192 -0.95 -9.15 11.55
CA SER A 192 -0.25 -7.87 11.35
C SER A 192 1.11 -8.02 10.69
N HIS A 193 1.57 -6.94 10.09
CA HIS A 193 2.95 -6.78 9.65
C HIS A 193 3.89 -6.55 10.83
N VAL A 194 5.20 -6.65 10.58
CA VAL A 194 6.24 -6.60 11.63
C VAL A 194 6.18 -5.32 12.48
N LEU A 195 6.07 -4.14 11.87
CA LEU A 195 6.12 -2.87 12.60
C LEU A 195 4.93 -2.70 13.57
N PRO A 196 3.66 -2.84 13.16
CA PRO A 196 2.54 -2.77 14.11
C PRO A 196 2.56 -3.89 15.14
N ALA A 197 3.04 -5.11 14.80
CA ALA A 197 3.23 -6.19 15.77
C ALA A 197 4.24 -5.81 16.85
N LEU A 198 5.36 -5.20 16.49
CA LEU A 198 6.35 -4.72 17.44
C LEU A 198 5.79 -3.60 18.33
N ILE A 199 5.09 -2.61 17.78
CA ILE A 199 4.44 -1.55 18.58
C ILE A 199 3.52 -2.17 19.64
N TYR A 200 2.66 -3.10 19.24
CA TYR A 200 1.73 -3.75 20.18
C TYR A 200 2.47 -4.54 21.28
N LYS A 201 3.47 -5.37 20.88
CA LYS A 201 4.24 -6.21 21.81
C LYS A 201 5.00 -5.35 22.82
N PHE A 202 5.76 -4.35 22.35
CA PHE A 202 6.55 -3.49 23.24
C PHE A 202 5.69 -2.62 24.15
N HIS A 203 4.59 -2.07 23.62
CA HIS A 203 3.65 -1.34 24.47
C HIS A 203 3.08 -2.22 25.58
N LYS A 204 2.59 -3.44 25.23
CA LYS A 204 2.07 -4.38 26.21
C LYS A 204 3.12 -4.76 27.26
N ALA A 205 4.33 -5.08 26.83
CA ALA A 205 5.43 -5.43 27.72
C ALA A 205 5.80 -4.27 28.67
N SER A 206 5.80 -3.02 28.16
CA SER A 206 6.06 -1.82 28.97
C SER A 206 4.99 -1.63 30.06
N ILE A 207 3.70 -1.65 29.71
CA ILE A 207 2.62 -1.40 30.70
C ILE A 207 2.43 -2.54 31.70
N THR A 208 2.94 -3.74 31.42
CA THR A 208 2.90 -4.89 32.33
C THR A 208 4.23 -5.12 33.05
N ASN A 209 5.20 -4.23 32.91
CA ASN A 209 6.55 -4.32 33.48
C ASN A 209 7.23 -5.68 33.17
N GLN A 210 7.03 -6.20 31.96
CA GLN A 210 7.61 -7.48 31.54
C GLN A 210 9.13 -7.35 31.42
N ARG A 211 9.88 -8.22 32.10
CA ARG A 211 11.35 -8.17 32.14
C ARG A 211 12.01 -8.55 30.80
N GLU A 212 11.38 -9.45 30.05
CA GLU A 212 11.92 -9.96 28.80
C GLU A 212 10.85 -9.99 27.71
N LEU A 213 11.21 -9.66 26.49
CA LEU A 213 10.35 -9.72 25.31
C LEU A 213 11.06 -10.47 24.19
N THR A 214 10.37 -11.47 23.59
CA THR A 214 10.91 -12.21 22.46
C THR A 214 10.38 -11.69 21.13
N CYS A 215 11.30 -11.26 20.27
CA CYS A 215 11.08 -10.95 18.86
C CYS A 215 11.42 -12.16 17.99
N TRP A 216 10.77 -12.27 16.82
CA TRP A 216 11.00 -13.39 15.90
C TRP A 216 12.16 -13.13 14.96
N GLY A 217 12.86 -14.22 14.57
CA GLY A 217 13.95 -14.21 13.62
C GLY A 217 15.29 -13.77 14.23
N THR A 218 16.20 -13.36 13.38
CA THR A 218 17.53 -12.89 13.79
C THR A 218 17.61 -11.39 14.04
N GLY A 219 16.61 -10.63 13.57
CA GLY A 219 16.63 -9.17 13.55
C GLY A 219 17.52 -8.56 12.47
N LYS A 220 18.27 -9.34 11.70
CA LYS A 220 19.22 -8.87 10.68
C LYS A 220 18.57 -8.33 9.40
N PRO A 221 17.38 -8.83 8.94
CA PRO A 221 16.79 -8.37 7.70
C PRO A 221 16.60 -6.86 7.65
N LEU A 222 16.90 -6.27 6.48
CA LEU A 222 16.72 -4.86 6.18
C LEU A 222 15.36 -4.62 5.52
N ARG A 223 14.65 -3.60 5.99
CA ARG A 223 13.36 -3.18 5.42
C ARG A 223 13.32 -1.68 5.22
N GLU A 224 12.65 -1.31 4.17
CA GLU A 224 12.21 0.05 3.89
C GLU A 224 10.76 0.20 4.34
N PHE A 225 10.48 1.22 5.16
CA PHE A 225 9.14 1.53 5.66
C PHE A 225 8.66 2.87 5.12
N LEU A 226 7.50 2.88 4.49
CA LEU A 226 6.87 4.08 3.94
C LEU A 226 5.66 4.48 4.79
N PHE A 227 5.65 5.73 5.27
CA PHE A 227 4.52 6.25 6.03
C PHE A 227 3.29 6.37 5.15
N VAL A 228 2.14 5.93 5.64
CA VAL A 228 0.91 5.80 4.83
C VAL A 228 0.44 7.12 4.23
N ASN A 229 0.64 8.26 4.91
CA ASN A 229 0.25 9.56 4.35
C ASN A 229 1.17 9.97 3.18
N ASP A 230 2.43 9.55 3.18
CA ASP A 230 3.32 9.78 2.03
C ASP A 230 2.86 8.94 0.83
N LEU A 231 2.43 7.69 1.03
CA LEU A 231 1.80 6.93 -0.05
C LEU A 231 0.50 7.60 -0.53
N ALA A 232 -0.36 8.07 0.36
CA ALA A 232 -1.57 8.80 -0.03
C ALA A 232 -1.24 10.05 -0.86
N ASN A 233 -0.16 10.76 -0.48
CA ASN A 233 0.34 11.90 -1.26
C ASN A 233 0.87 11.45 -2.63
N ALA A 234 1.62 10.35 -2.71
CA ALA A 234 2.10 9.77 -3.97
C ALA A 234 0.94 9.43 -4.92
N CYS A 235 -0.12 8.81 -4.39
CA CYS A 235 -1.31 8.47 -5.17
C CYS A 235 -1.98 9.71 -5.77
N ILE A 236 -2.22 10.73 -4.96
CA ILE A 236 -2.86 11.96 -5.44
C ILE A 236 -1.93 12.70 -6.39
N PHE A 237 -0.63 12.79 -6.07
CA PHE A 237 0.37 13.38 -6.98
C PHE A 237 0.36 12.68 -8.35
N ALA A 238 0.37 11.35 -8.39
CA ALA A 238 0.33 10.59 -9.62
C ALA A 238 -0.97 10.82 -10.39
N LEU A 239 -2.12 10.81 -9.70
CA LEU A 239 -3.42 11.10 -10.30
C LEU A 239 -3.50 12.52 -10.88
N GLU A 240 -2.87 13.50 -10.24
CA GLU A 240 -2.86 14.89 -10.71
C GLU A 240 -1.86 15.17 -11.84
N ASN A 241 -0.72 14.48 -11.86
CA ASN A 241 0.45 14.92 -12.65
C ASN A 241 1.03 13.87 -13.59
N TRP A 242 0.75 12.58 -13.40
CA TRP A 242 1.38 11.52 -14.17
C TRP A 242 0.69 11.35 -15.52
N ASP A 243 1.18 12.12 -16.49
CA ASP A 243 0.63 12.24 -17.83
C ASP A 243 1.46 11.38 -18.80
N PHE A 244 0.85 10.33 -19.32
CA PHE A 244 1.47 9.41 -20.25
C PHE A 244 1.66 9.98 -21.67
N GLU A 245 0.96 11.07 -22.00
CA GLU A 245 1.09 11.72 -23.30
C GLU A 245 2.35 12.61 -23.41
N LYS A 246 3.03 12.87 -22.28
CA LYS A 246 4.28 13.63 -22.30
C LYS A 246 5.38 12.85 -23.00
N ASP A 247 6.20 13.57 -23.76
CA ASP A 247 7.36 13.01 -24.47
C ASP A 247 8.40 12.47 -23.48
N ILE A 248 8.64 13.22 -22.40
CA ILE A 248 9.59 12.85 -21.36
C ILE A 248 8.84 12.10 -20.25
N PHE A 249 9.04 10.79 -20.21
CA PHE A 249 8.38 9.87 -19.28
C PHE A 249 9.30 8.70 -18.92
N PRO A 250 9.25 8.13 -17.70
CA PRO A 250 10.01 6.94 -17.37
C PRO A 250 9.74 5.77 -18.33
N THR A 251 10.80 5.13 -18.79
CA THR A 251 10.72 4.01 -19.73
C THR A 251 11.44 2.78 -19.20
N ASP A 252 11.06 1.61 -19.70
CA ASP A 252 11.80 0.37 -19.52
C ASP A 252 13.05 0.33 -20.45
N ASN A 253 13.82 -0.75 -20.37
CA ASN A 253 15.01 -0.96 -21.22
C ASN A 253 14.69 -1.02 -22.73
N ASN A 254 13.44 -1.30 -23.09
CA ASN A 254 12.95 -1.33 -24.48
C ASN A 254 12.35 0.00 -24.91
N LYS A 255 12.53 1.07 -24.12
CA LYS A 255 11.96 2.42 -24.35
C LYS A 255 10.43 2.49 -24.33
N ASN A 256 9.74 1.48 -23.78
CA ASN A 256 8.30 1.56 -23.54
C ASN A 256 8.04 2.38 -22.28
N LYS A 257 7.05 3.27 -22.32
CA LYS A 257 6.63 4.05 -21.15
C LYS A 257 6.15 3.12 -20.03
N LEU A 258 6.68 3.29 -18.83
CA LEU A 258 6.30 2.49 -17.67
C LEU A 258 4.86 2.80 -17.24
N SER A 259 4.04 1.78 -17.09
CA SER A 259 2.68 1.89 -16.55
C SER A 259 2.60 1.69 -15.02
N TRP A 260 3.75 1.46 -14.38
CA TRP A 260 3.89 1.42 -12.91
C TRP A 260 5.24 1.96 -12.47
N ILE A 261 5.31 2.48 -11.23
CA ILE A 261 6.54 2.92 -10.59
C ILE A 261 6.60 2.52 -9.12
N ASN A 262 7.82 2.39 -8.63
CA ASN A 262 8.12 2.15 -7.23
C ASN A 262 7.92 3.41 -6.39
N ILE A 263 7.36 3.21 -5.18
CA ILE A 263 7.16 4.27 -4.19
C ILE A 263 7.76 3.82 -2.86
N GLY A 264 8.76 4.52 -2.39
CA GLY A 264 9.51 4.19 -1.17
C GLY A 264 9.95 5.42 -0.38
N SER A 265 10.58 5.17 0.77
CA SER A 265 11.03 6.23 1.70
C SER A 265 12.50 6.62 1.55
N LYS A 266 13.28 5.85 0.79
CA LYS A 266 14.76 5.92 0.70
C LYS A 266 15.49 5.36 1.94
N GLU A 267 14.83 5.27 3.10
CA GLU A 267 15.44 4.84 4.36
C GLU A 267 15.32 3.32 4.55
N GLU A 268 16.41 2.66 4.90
CA GLU A 268 16.42 1.25 5.31
C GLU A 268 16.81 1.13 6.78
N ILE A 269 16.23 0.15 7.44
CA ILE A 269 16.54 -0.17 8.83
C ILE A 269 16.51 -1.68 9.04
N THR A 270 17.40 -2.21 9.90
CA THR A 270 17.33 -3.60 10.36
C THR A 270 16.09 -3.78 11.25
N ILE A 271 15.53 -4.98 11.29
CA ILE A 271 14.44 -5.28 12.24
C ILE A 271 14.92 -5.14 13.68
N PHE A 272 16.20 -5.40 13.93
CA PHE A 272 16.83 -5.20 15.24
C PHE A 272 16.81 -3.71 15.68
N ASP A 273 17.25 -2.80 14.80
CA ASP A 273 17.25 -1.37 15.13
C ASP A 273 15.84 -0.79 15.19
N LEU A 274 14.92 -1.31 14.35
CA LEU A 274 13.50 -0.97 14.45
C LEU A 274 12.93 -1.36 15.81
N ALA A 275 13.24 -2.57 16.29
CA ALA A 275 12.81 -3.03 17.62
C ALA A 275 13.34 -2.12 18.73
N LYS A 276 14.62 -1.72 18.66
CA LYS A 276 15.23 -0.77 19.62
C LYS A 276 14.54 0.60 19.58
N LYS A 277 14.25 1.14 18.37
CA LYS A 277 13.52 2.41 18.23
C LYS A 277 12.13 2.31 18.86
N ILE A 278 11.41 1.22 18.62
CA ILE A 278 10.06 1.01 19.18
C ILE A 278 10.13 0.79 20.71
N ALA A 279 11.12 0.05 21.22
CA ALA A 279 11.35 -0.10 22.67
C ALA A 279 11.51 1.26 23.34
N LYS A 280 12.37 2.14 22.78
CA LYS A 280 12.55 3.52 23.27
C LYS A 280 11.25 4.32 23.21
N LEU A 281 10.51 4.22 22.10
CA LEU A 281 9.24 4.93 21.89
C LEU A 281 8.15 4.53 22.89
N THR A 282 8.12 3.25 23.29
CA THR A 282 7.15 2.69 24.24
C THR A 282 7.62 2.70 25.69
N ASN A 283 8.81 3.27 25.98
CA ASN A 283 9.47 3.25 27.28
C ASN A 283 9.70 1.83 27.83
N TYR A 284 9.93 0.85 26.95
CA TYR A 284 10.29 -0.50 27.38
C TYR A 284 11.78 -0.57 27.68
N THR A 285 12.12 -1.02 28.90
CA THR A 285 13.50 -1.10 29.43
C THR A 285 13.99 -2.54 29.67
N GLY A 286 13.15 -3.53 29.37
CA GLY A 286 13.51 -4.93 29.56
C GLY A 286 14.42 -5.49 28.47
N ILE A 287 14.77 -6.78 28.57
CA ILE A 287 15.65 -7.50 27.67
C ILE A 287 14.88 -7.86 26.39
N ILE A 288 15.50 -7.66 25.23
CA ILE A 288 14.97 -8.07 23.93
C ILE A 288 15.67 -9.36 23.48
N ASN A 289 14.95 -10.47 23.52
CA ASN A 289 15.41 -11.77 23.04
C ASN A 289 14.98 -12.02 21.59
N TRP A 290 15.71 -12.87 20.85
CA TRP A 290 15.43 -13.22 19.46
C TRP A 290 15.22 -14.72 19.28
N ASP A 291 14.04 -15.10 18.79
CA ASP A 291 13.69 -16.50 18.47
C ASP A 291 14.09 -16.83 17.03
N GLN A 292 15.28 -17.35 16.85
CA GLN A 292 15.84 -17.74 15.55
C GLN A 292 15.15 -18.96 14.91
N SER A 293 14.26 -19.66 15.63
CA SER A 293 13.45 -20.73 15.05
C SER A 293 12.36 -20.21 14.10
N LYS A 294 12.09 -18.90 14.14
CA LYS A 294 11.13 -18.23 13.27
C LYS A 294 11.81 -17.67 12.02
N PRO A 295 11.14 -17.70 10.86
CA PRO A 295 11.74 -17.25 9.60
C PRO A 295 11.95 -15.73 9.56
N ASP A 296 13.05 -15.30 8.97
CA ASP A 296 13.37 -13.89 8.72
C ASP A 296 12.65 -13.30 7.49
N GLY A 297 12.23 -14.13 6.55
CA GLY A 297 11.78 -13.69 5.23
C GLY A 297 12.93 -13.23 4.31
N THR A 298 12.65 -12.39 3.31
CA THR A 298 13.67 -11.83 2.39
C THR A 298 14.71 -11.02 3.18
N PHE A 299 16.00 -11.22 2.89
CA PHE A 299 17.10 -10.57 3.63
C PHE A 299 17.08 -9.04 3.48
N ARG A 300 16.92 -8.50 2.26
CA ARG A 300 16.86 -7.06 1.98
C ARG A 300 15.73 -6.75 1.01
N LYS A 301 15.02 -5.65 1.24
CA LYS A 301 13.92 -5.21 0.39
C LYS A 301 13.85 -3.69 0.37
N LYS A 302 14.61 -3.09 -0.55
CA LYS A 302 14.64 -1.65 -0.84
C LYS A 302 14.24 -1.40 -2.28
N LEU A 303 13.36 -0.47 -2.52
CA LEU A 303 12.94 -0.06 -3.87
C LEU A 303 13.88 1.01 -4.44
N ASP A 304 14.17 0.92 -5.72
CA ASP A 304 14.66 2.05 -6.49
C ASP A 304 13.47 2.97 -6.78
N ILE A 305 13.57 4.21 -6.37
CA ILE A 305 12.49 5.21 -6.55
C ILE A 305 12.93 6.34 -7.49
N SER A 306 13.96 6.14 -8.29
CA SER A 306 14.49 7.13 -9.22
C SER A 306 13.42 7.64 -10.17
N ASN A 307 12.52 6.75 -10.65
CA ASN A 307 11.41 7.13 -11.51
C ASN A 307 10.38 8.02 -10.80
N ALA A 308 10.05 7.76 -9.53
CA ALA A 308 9.16 8.64 -8.75
C ALA A 308 9.79 10.01 -8.53
N THR A 309 11.08 10.05 -8.17
CA THR A 309 11.86 11.30 -7.99
C THR A 309 11.93 12.09 -9.31
N TYR A 310 12.18 11.40 -10.43
CA TYR A 310 12.21 12.01 -11.75
C TYR A 310 10.87 12.67 -12.15
N LEU A 311 9.75 12.05 -11.78
CA LEU A 311 8.41 12.62 -11.96
C LEU A 311 8.11 13.77 -10.98
N GLY A 312 8.96 13.99 -9.97
CA GLY A 312 8.86 15.07 -9.01
C GLY A 312 8.21 14.70 -7.67
N TRP A 313 8.16 13.40 -7.34
CA TRP A 313 7.65 12.95 -6.05
C TRP A 313 8.74 12.35 -5.16
N GLU A 314 8.68 12.70 -3.88
CA GLU A 314 9.51 12.13 -2.81
C GLU A 314 8.71 12.02 -1.51
N SER A 315 9.07 11.02 -0.67
CA SER A 315 8.54 10.91 0.69
C SER A 315 9.06 12.07 1.56
N LYS A 316 8.23 12.54 2.49
CA LYS A 316 8.57 13.69 3.36
C LYS A 316 8.68 13.32 4.83
N THR A 317 8.13 12.17 5.22
CA THR A 317 8.06 11.76 6.63
C THR A 317 9.21 10.80 6.94
N THR A 318 10.11 11.18 7.86
CA THR A 318 11.15 10.28 8.36
C THR A 318 10.54 9.14 9.17
N LEU A 319 11.27 8.02 9.30
CA LEU A 319 10.78 6.89 10.09
C LEU A 319 10.46 7.28 11.55
N ASP A 320 11.29 8.10 12.17
CA ASP A 320 11.10 8.54 13.56
C ASP A 320 9.83 9.42 13.73
N GLN A 321 9.56 10.32 12.79
CA GLN A 321 8.33 11.12 12.78
C GLN A 321 7.10 10.22 12.60
N GLY A 322 7.14 9.32 11.61
CA GLY A 322 6.05 8.40 11.32
C GLY A 322 5.75 7.45 12.48
N LEU A 323 6.78 6.89 13.12
CA LEU A 323 6.62 6.04 14.31
C LEU A 323 5.93 6.78 15.46
N LYS A 324 6.33 8.03 15.74
CA LYS A 324 5.72 8.86 16.79
C LYS A 324 4.22 9.08 16.53
N ILE A 325 3.86 9.47 15.30
CA ILE A 325 2.46 9.68 14.89
C ILE A 325 1.66 8.36 14.99
N THR A 326 2.25 7.26 14.52
CA THR A 326 1.62 5.94 14.53
C THR A 326 1.35 5.46 15.96
N TYR A 327 2.34 5.63 16.85
CA TYR A 327 2.19 5.23 18.26
C TYR A 327 1.16 6.10 19.00
N GLN A 328 1.12 7.40 18.76
CA GLN A 328 0.07 8.28 19.31
C GLN A 328 -1.33 7.85 18.88
N ASN A 329 -1.49 7.48 17.60
CA ASN A 329 -2.77 6.94 17.10
C ASN A 329 -3.10 5.59 17.73
N PHE A 330 -2.10 4.71 17.87
CA PHE A 330 -2.25 3.43 18.57
C PHE A 330 -2.77 3.62 20.01
N LEU A 331 -2.17 4.52 20.79
CA LEU A 331 -2.57 4.79 22.18
C LEU A 331 -4.03 5.24 22.28
N LYS A 332 -4.47 6.15 21.40
CA LYS A 332 -5.87 6.59 21.34
C LYS A 332 -6.84 5.42 21.11
N ASN A 333 -6.50 4.50 20.21
CA ASN A 333 -7.34 3.35 19.88
C ASN A 333 -7.24 2.23 20.92
N TYR A 334 -6.09 2.05 21.56
CA TYR A 334 -5.85 1.08 22.61
C TYR A 334 -6.68 1.38 23.88
N SER A 335 -6.74 2.66 24.29
CA SER A 335 -7.53 3.11 25.45
C SER A 335 -9.03 2.97 25.25
N THR A 336 -9.53 3.05 24.00
CA THR A 336 -10.97 2.95 23.68
C THR A 336 -11.49 1.51 23.56
N LYS A 337 -10.77 0.47 24.05
CA LYS A 337 -11.12 -0.97 23.96
C LYS A 337 -11.20 -1.55 22.55
N LYS A 338 -10.94 -0.78 21.49
CA LYS A 338 -10.98 -1.29 20.10
C LYS A 338 -9.84 -2.26 19.76
N LEU A 339 -8.75 -2.26 20.53
CA LEU A 339 -7.56 -3.11 20.34
C LEU A 339 -7.35 -4.18 21.41
N LYS A 340 -8.27 -4.31 22.35
CA LYS A 340 -8.18 -5.31 23.45
C LYS A 340 -8.71 -6.70 23.09
N LYS A 341 -9.22 -6.89 21.87
CA LYS A 341 -9.76 -8.17 21.38
C LYS A 341 -8.83 -8.83 20.38
#